data_ca60f9d6f21e687b56987eb647accb7b
#
_entry.id   ca60f9d6f21e687b56987eb647accb7b
#
_cell.length_a   1.000
_cell.length_b   1.000
_cell.length_c   1.000
_cell.angle_alpha   90.00
_cell.angle_beta   90.00
_cell.angle_gamma   90.00
#
_symmetry.space_group_name_H-M   'P 1'
#
loop_
_entity.id
_entity.type
_entity.pdbx_description
1 polymer ?
#
loop_
_entity_poly.entity_id
_entity_poly.type
_entity_poly.pdbx_seq_one_letter_code
_entity_poly.pdbx_strand_id
1 'polypeptide(L)'
;MNNKILSQDTKAMNTKLFSAALLAALTLAACGGGAPAQPKGPISEDRTAAFKSMMPEFSSMGKMVKGEEPYDVEKFKQAAATFAETSKKPFTFFQSDDKGNGRALPAVWSDAAKFKAEEDKFAAAVEKLNAAAQTGKLEEIKAAYSETGASCKSCHDTFRAPEE
;
A
#
# COMPACT_ATOMS: atom_id res chain seq x y z
N MET A 1 -27.26 86.30 -3.21
CA MET A 1 -28.35 86.46 -2.24
C MET A 1 -28.64 85.07 -1.63
N ASN A 2 -28.44 85.07 -0.33
CA ASN A 2 -29.02 84.19 0.68
C ASN A 2 -28.85 82.62 0.50
N ASN A 3 -28.03 81.98 1.31
CA ASN A 3 -27.98 81.88 2.76
C ASN A 3 -28.94 80.74 3.30
N LYS A 4 -28.35 79.89 4.05
CA LYS A 4 -28.73 79.23 5.28
C LYS A 4 -28.55 77.73 5.20
N ILE A 5 -27.53 77.17 5.84
CA ILE A 5 -27.27 76.92 7.27
C ILE A 5 -28.26 75.91 7.89
N LEU A 6 -27.63 74.98 8.56
CA LEU A 6 -28.08 74.14 9.67
C LEU A 6 -28.71 72.78 9.22
N SER A 7 -28.49 71.71 9.85
CA SER A 7 -28.05 71.44 11.20
C SER A 7 -27.61 70.00 11.32
N GLN A 8 -26.69 69.85 12.16
CA GLN A 8 -26.27 68.51 12.71
C GLN A 8 -27.44 67.79 13.33
N ASP A 9 -27.50 66.53 13.14
CA ASP A 9 -27.97 65.62 14.20
C ASP A 9 -27.20 64.33 14.15
N THR A 10 -26.22 64.33 14.99
CA THR A 10 -25.54 63.14 15.46
C THR A 10 -26.50 62.32 16.27
N LYS A 11 -26.95 61.24 15.74
CA LYS A 11 -27.60 60.22 16.57
C LYS A 11 -26.79 58.94 16.50
N ALA A 12 -26.03 58.80 17.57
CA ALA A 12 -25.41 57.55 17.90
C ALA A 12 -26.40 56.39 17.85
N MET A 13 -26.15 55.47 16.99
CA MET A 13 -26.90 54.24 16.98
C MET A 13 -25.93 53.08 17.01
N ASN A 14 -25.81 52.58 18.20
CA ASN A 14 -25.43 51.28 18.67
C ASN A 14 -24.72 50.36 17.63
N THR A 15 -23.46 50.38 17.76
CA THR A 15 -22.54 49.34 17.30
C THR A 15 -22.81 48.04 18.05
N LYS A 16 -23.69 47.23 17.55
CA LYS A 16 -23.77 45.80 17.86
C LYS A 16 -23.76 45.03 16.56
N LEU A 17 -22.78 45.27 15.77
CA LEU A 17 -22.45 44.35 14.68
C LEU A 17 -21.65 43.23 15.27
N PHE A 18 -22.34 42.13 15.43
CA PHE A 18 -21.77 40.82 15.67
C PHE A 18 -20.77 40.50 14.57
N SER A 19 -19.50 40.60 14.89
CA SER A 19 -18.45 39.96 14.09
C SER A 19 -18.60 38.47 14.24
N ALA A 20 -19.45 37.87 13.43
CA ALA A 20 -19.39 36.46 13.15
C ALA A 20 -18.14 36.21 12.33
N ALA A 21 -17.02 36.02 12.99
CA ALA A 21 -15.82 35.47 12.39
C ALA A 21 -16.14 34.02 11.99
N LEU A 22 -16.56 33.87 10.74
CA LEU A 22 -16.68 32.57 10.10
C LEU A 22 -15.27 32.04 9.90
N LEU A 23 -14.76 31.32 10.89
CA LEU A 23 -13.59 30.46 10.74
C LEU A 23 -13.98 29.34 9.76
N ALA A 24 -13.81 29.61 8.49
CA ALA A 24 -13.75 28.57 7.48
C ALA A 24 -12.50 27.74 7.77
N ALA A 25 -12.65 26.68 8.54
CA ALA A 25 -11.68 25.63 8.63
C ALA A 25 -11.55 25.01 7.23
N LEU A 26 -10.56 25.47 6.47
CA LEU A 26 -10.09 24.74 5.30
C LEU A 26 -9.50 23.43 5.81
N THR A 27 -10.33 22.40 5.83
CA THR A 27 -9.82 21.03 5.83
C THR A 27 -9.17 20.83 4.47
N LEU A 28 -7.86 21.05 4.39
CA LEU A 28 -7.08 20.50 3.29
C LEU A 28 -7.25 18.98 3.41
N ALA A 29 -8.15 18.45 2.61
CA ALA A 29 -8.13 17.03 2.30
C ALA A 29 -6.78 16.78 1.61
N ALA A 30 -5.81 16.30 2.37
CA ALA A 30 -4.55 15.80 1.84
C ALA A 30 -4.87 14.59 0.97
N CYS A 31 -5.12 14.84 -0.31
CA CYS A 31 -5.14 13.81 -1.32
C CYS A 31 -3.73 13.22 -1.39
N GLY A 32 -3.59 11.96 -0.96
CA GLY A 32 -2.43 11.16 -1.31
C GLY A 32 -1.57 10.60 -0.17
N GLY A 33 -1.87 10.90 1.10
CA GLY A 33 -1.18 10.27 2.21
C GLY A 33 -1.94 9.05 2.70
N GLY A 34 -1.48 7.84 2.40
CA GLY A 34 -1.98 6.65 3.08
C GLY A 34 -1.88 6.81 4.61
N ALA A 35 -2.75 6.16 5.36
CA ALA A 35 -2.68 6.17 6.82
C ALA A 35 -1.27 5.75 7.28
N PRO A 36 -0.73 6.37 8.36
CA PRO A 36 0.59 6.02 8.87
C PRO A 36 0.62 4.57 9.36
N ALA A 37 1.82 4.00 9.38
CA ALA A 37 2.03 2.68 9.95
C ALA A 37 1.63 2.67 11.44
N GLN A 38 1.07 1.56 11.88
CA GLN A 38 0.75 1.31 13.30
C GLN A 38 1.90 0.56 13.99
N PRO A 39 1.96 0.53 15.33
CA PRO A 39 2.81 -0.42 16.04
C PRO A 39 2.56 -1.84 15.54
N LYS A 40 3.53 -2.72 15.71
CA LYS A 40 3.36 -4.14 15.40
C LYS A 40 2.92 -4.89 16.65
N GLY A 41 1.83 -5.64 16.53
CA GLY A 41 1.49 -6.68 17.48
C GLY A 41 1.94 -8.06 16.98
N PRO A 42 1.72 -9.13 17.77
CA PRO A 42 2.22 -10.48 17.45
C PRO A 42 1.82 -10.99 16.06
N ILE A 43 0.55 -10.83 15.68
CA ILE A 43 0.05 -11.28 14.37
C ILE A 43 0.73 -10.50 13.24
N SER A 44 0.90 -9.19 13.40
CA SER A 44 1.56 -8.36 12.40
C SER A 44 3.07 -8.59 12.32
N GLU A 45 3.71 -9.03 13.40
CA GLU A 45 5.09 -9.50 13.42
C GLU A 45 5.23 -10.82 12.66
N ASP A 46 4.38 -11.81 12.93
CA ASP A 46 4.35 -13.10 12.24
C ASP A 46 4.09 -12.91 10.73
N ARG A 47 3.15 -12.05 10.35
CA ARG A 47 2.92 -11.66 8.97
C ARG A 47 4.18 -11.07 8.32
N THR A 48 4.86 -10.17 9.01
CA THR A 48 6.10 -9.56 8.52
C THR A 48 7.20 -10.61 8.35
N ALA A 49 7.36 -11.52 9.32
CA ALA A 49 8.32 -12.60 9.24
C ALA A 49 8.02 -13.56 8.08
N ALA A 50 6.75 -13.90 7.87
CA ALA A 50 6.32 -14.74 6.77
C ALA A 50 6.61 -14.11 5.38
N PHE A 51 6.33 -12.81 5.18
CA PHE A 51 6.73 -12.12 3.96
C PHE A 51 8.25 -12.09 3.78
N LYS A 52 9.01 -11.84 4.84
CA LYS A 52 10.48 -11.86 4.77
C LYS A 52 11.03 -13.23 4.40
N SER A 53 10.41 -14.31 4.88
CA SER A 53 10.90 -15.67 4.66
C SER A 53 10.86 -16.12 3.19
N MET A 54 9.97 -15.53 2.36
CA MET A 54 9.90 -15.85 0.93
C MET A 54 10.86 -15.03 0.05
N MET A 55 11.38 -13.90 0.57
CA MET A 55 12.18 -12.96 -0.21
C MET A 55 13.53 -13.47 -0.70
N PRO A 56 14.27 -14.33 0.03
CA PRO A 56 15.53 -14.87 -0.47
C PRO A 56 15.40 -15.58 -1.82
N GLU A 57 14.36 -16.39 -2.00
CA GLU A 57 14.11 -17.12 -3.25
C GLU A 57 13.75 -16.17 -4.39
N PHE A 58 12.85 -15.22 -4.12
CA PHE A 58 12.48 -14.21 -5.11
C PHE A 58 13.67 -13.34 -5.52
N SER A 59 14.53 -12.97 -4.57
CA SER A 59 15.75 -12.20 -4.83
C SER A 59 16.77 -13.02 -5.65
N SER A 60 16.98 -14.30 -5.31
CA SER A 60 17.88 -15.20 -6.05
C SER A 60 17.43 -15.35 -7.51
N MET A 61 16.13 -15.59 -7.74
CA MET A 61 15.55 -15.62 -9.07
C MET A 61 15.76 -14.30 -9.81
N GLY A 62 15.58 -13.16 -9.11
CA GLY A 62 15.76 -11.83 -9.68
C GLY A 62 17.15 -11.55 -10.19
N LYS A 63 18.19 -12.00 -9.49
CA LYS A 63 19.58 -11.87 -9.93
C LYS A 63 19.84 -12.62 -11.23
N MET A 64 19.33 -13.84 -11.35
CA MET A 64 19.43 -14.64 -12.58
C MET A 64 18.66 -14.01 -13.74
N VAL A 65 17.44 -13.51 -13.48
CA VAL A 65 16.60 -12.84 -14.49
C VAL A 65 17.24 -11.57 -15.03
N LYS A 66 17.94 -10.81 -14.18
CA LYS A 66 18.65 -9.57 -14.54
C LYS A 66 20.05 -9.80 -15.11
N GLY A 67 20.56 -11.02 -15.06
CA GLY A 67 21.93 -11.34 -15.47
C GLY A 67 23.01 -10.89 -14.48
N GLU A 68 22.64 -10.60 -13.23
CA GLU A 68 23.56 -10.31 -12.11
C GLU A 68 24.27 -11.58 -11.62
N GLU A 69 23.63 -12.73 -11.80
CA GLU A 69 24.20 -14.07 -11.60
C GLU A 69 23.95 -14.91 -12.87
N PRO A 70 24.83 -15.89 -13.17
CA PRO A 70 24.60 -16.83 -14.27
C PRO A 70 23.24 -17.55 -14.10
N TYR A 71 22.52 -17.69 -15.19
CA TYR A 71 21.27 -18.44 -15.17
C TYR A 71 21.54 -19.93 -15.03
N ASP A 72 21.07 -20.52 -13.94
CA ASP A 72 21.11 -21.94 -13.63
C ASP A 72 19.66 -22.45 -13.58
N VAL A 73 19.34 -23.35 -14.50
CA VAL A 73 17.97 -23.90 -14.67
C VAL A 73 17.48 -24.59 -13.41
N GLU A 74 18.31 -25.47 -12.83
CA GLU A 74 17.88 -26.28 -11.69
C GLU A 74 17.78 -25.45 -10.40
N LYS A 75 18.72 -24.53 -10.19
CA LYS A 75 18.67 -23.56 -9.10
C LYS A 75 17.41 -22.70 -9.21
N PHE A 76 17.07 -22.25 -10.42
CA PHE A 76 15.89 -21.44 -10.64
C PHE A 76 14.58 -22.23 -10.37
N LYS A 77 14.47 -23.46 -10.86
CA LYS A 77 13.33 -24.33 -10.58
C LYS A 77 13.11 -24.58 -9.10
N GLN A 78 14.20 -24.85 -8.38
CA GLN A 78 14.13 -25.08 -6.93
C GLN A 78 13.68 -23.79 -6.21
N ALA A 79 14.25 -22.65 -6.55
CA ALA A 79 13.85 -21.35 -5.95
C ALA A 79 12.38 -21.02 -6.24
N ALA A 80 11.90 -21.27 -7.48
CA ALA A 80 10.51 -21.04 -7.84
C ALA A 80 9.55 -21.95 -7.08
N ALA A 81 9.87 -23.22 -6.92
CA ALA A 81 9.06 -24.17 -6.15
C ALA A 81 9.01 -23.76 -4.66
N THR A 82 10.15 -23.45 -4.06
CA THR A 82 10.22 -23.00 -2.66
C THR A 82 9.46 -21.69 -2.46
N PHE A 83 9.58 -20.74 -3.40
CA PHE A 83 8.82 -19.50 -3.38
C PHE A 83 7.31 -19.74 -3.47
N ALA A 84 6.87 -20.64 -4.34
CA ALA A 84 5.46 -20.99 -4.48
C ALA A 84 4.85 -21.55 -3.17
N GLU A 85 5.61 -22.33 -2.41
CA GLU A 85 5.16 -22.83 -1.12
C GLU A 85 5.19 -21.74 -0.03
N THR A 86 6.28 -21.00 0.08
CA THR A 86 6.47 -20.02 1.15
C THR A 86 5.58 -18.79 0.98
N SER A 87 5.20 -18.44 -0.26
CA SER A 87 4.36 -17.27 -0.59
C SER A 87 2.91 -17.37 -0.08
N LYS A 88 2.44 -18.56 0.25
CA LYS A 88 1.10 -18.80 0.81
C LYS A 88 1.01 -18.40 2.28
N LYS A 89 2.11 -18.53 3.02
CA LYS A 89 2.14 -18.38 4.47
C LYS A 89 1.75 -16.97 4.97
N PRO A 90 2.17 -15.85 4.36
CA PRO A 90 1.82 -14.52 4.85
C PRO A 90 0.31 -14.27 4.97
N PHE A 91 -0.48 -14.84 4.07
CA PHE A 91 -1.93 -14.61 4.00
C PHE A 91 -2.70 -15.28 5.15
N THR A 92 -2.08 -16.21 5.86
CA THR A 92 -2.66 -16.80 7.07
C THR A 92 -2.62 -15.87 8.29
N PHE A 93 -1.93 -14.70 8.19
CA PHE A 93 -1.73 -13.73 9.27
C PHE A 93 -2.39 -12.38 8.97
N PHE A 94 -3.53 -12.36 8.28
CA PHE A 94 -4.28 -11.13 8.02
C PHE A 94 -5.51 -10.95 8.90
N GLN A 95 -5.56 -11.62 10.05
CA GLN A 95 -6.48 -11.23 11.12
C GLN A 95 -6.07 -9.86 11.65
N SER A 96 -7.06 -9.08 12.12
CA SER A 96 -6.77 -7.81 12.81
C SER A 96 -6.00 -8.07 14.10
N ASP A 97 -5.00 -7.25 14.37
CA ASP A 97 -4.16 -7.35 15.56
C ASP A 97 -4.47 -6.19 16.51
N ASP A 98 -5.05 -6.49 17.67
CA ASP A 98 -5.45 -5.50 18.67
C ASP A 98 -4.25 -4.71 19.22
N LYS A 99 -3.03 -5.26 19.12
CA LYS A 99 -1.80 -4.61 19.55
C LYS A 99 -1.18 -3.71 18.47
N GLY A 100 -1.71 -3.80 17.26
CA GLY A 100 -1.31 -2.97 16.13
C GLY A 100 -1.00 -3.75 14.86
N ASN A 101 -1.49 -3.24 13.76
CA ASN A 101 -1.46 -3.92 12.46
C ASN A 101 -0.19 -3.66 11.64
N GLY A 102 0.82 -2.97 12.22
CA GLY A 102 2.04 -2.62 11.51
C GLY A 102 1.72 -1.76 10.29
N ARG A 103 2.19 -2.15 9.13
CA ARG A 103 1.96 -1.42 7.87
C ARG A 103 0.69 -1.85 7.10
N ALA A 104 -0.09 -2.81 7.60
CA ALA A 104 -1.35 -3.15 6.95
C ALA A 104 -2.39 -2.03 7.16
N LEU A 105 -2.91 -1.50 6.04
CA LEU A 105 -3.91 -0.44 6.06
C LEU A 105 -5.29 -0.99 6.43
N PRO A 106 -6.18 -0.17 7.02
CA PRO A 106 -7.54 -0.58 7.36
C PRO A 106 -8.33 -1.19 6.18
N ALA A 107 -7.99 -0.80 4.94
CA ALA A 107 -8.60 -1.32 3.72
C ALA A 107 -8.48 -2.85 3.57
N VAL A 108 -7.49 -3.48 4.19
CA VAL A 108 -7.35 -4.95 4.23
C VAL A 108 -8.63 -5.61 4.74
N TRP A 109 -9.26 -5.02 5.75
CA TRP A 109 -10.45 -5.59 6.41
C TRP A 109 -11.75 -4.92 5.96
N SER A 110 -11.72 -3.60 5.67
CA SER A 110 -12.91 -2.87 5.23
C SER A 110 -13.29 -3.14 3.77
N ASP A 111 -12.34 -3.56 2.94
CA ASP A 111 -12.54 -3.98 1.55
C ASP A 111 -11.95 -5.37 1.32
N ALA A 112 -12.44 -6.33 2.11
CA ALA A 112 -11.93 -7.71 2.11
C ALA A 112 -12.06 -8.39 0.73
N ALA A 113 -13.08 -8.03 -0.05
CA ALA A 113 -13.26 -8.58 -1.39
C ALA A 113 -12.14 -8.13 -2.34
N LYS A 114 -11.76 -6.85 -2.29
CA LYS A 114 -10.65 -6.32 -3.08
C LYS A 114 -9.31 -6.87 -2.61
N PHE A 115 -9.12 -6.99 -1.29
CA PHE A 115 -7.92 -7.62 -0.74
C PHE A 115 -7.78 -9.06 -1.23
N LYS A 116 -8.87 -9.85 -1.18
CA LYS A 116 -8.88 -11.24 -1.68
C LYS A 116 -8.57 -11.32 -3.17
N ALA A 117 -9.08 -10.40 -3.97
CA ALA A 117 -8.78 -10.35 -5.40
C ALA A 117 -7.28 -10.10 -5.68
N GLU A 118 -6.62 -9.25 -4.90
CA GLU A 118 -5.16 -9.04 -5.03
C GLU A 118 -4.35 -10.26 -4.53
N GLU A 119 -4.82 -10.96 -3.48
CA GLU A 119 -4.24 -12.23 -3.05
C GLU A 119 -4.34 -13.29 -4.16
N ASP A 120 -5.52 -13.46 -4.76
CA ASP A 120 -5.72 -14.42 -5.85
C ASP A 120 -4.87 -14.11 -7.08
N LYS A 121 -4.77 -12.82 -7.42
CA LYS A 121 -3.90 -12.35 -8.51
C LYS A 121 -2.42 -12.64 -8.25
N PHE A 122 -1.97 -12.43 -7.02
CA PHE A 122 -0.61 -12.78 -6.62
C PHE A 122 -0.39 -14.29 -6.68
N ALA A 123 -1.31 -15.11 -6.15
CA ALA A 123 -1.22 -16.56 -6.18
C ALA A 123 -1.13 -17.08 -7.63
N ALA A 124 -1.98 -16.58 -8.53
CA ALA A 124 -1.94 -16.94 -9.95
C ALA A 124 -0.60 -16.56 -10.63
N ALA A 125 -0.05 -15.38 -10.30
CA ALA A 125 1.26 -14.97 -10.82
C ALA A 125 2.40 -15.86 -10.33
N VAL A 126 2.36 -16.28 -9.06
CA VAL A 126 3.32 -17.23 -8.47
C VAL A 126 3.25 -18.60 -9.15
N GLU A 127 2.05 -19.11 -9.35
CA GLU A 127 1.84 -20.40 -10.06
C GLU A 127 2.37 -20.33 -11.50
N LYS A 128 2.11 -19.22 -12.19
CA LYS A 128 2.61 -18.99 -13.54
C LYS A 128 4.15 -18.92 -13.58
N LEU A 129 4.78 -18.24 -12.58
CA LEU A 129 6.22 -18.22 -12.46
C LEU A 129 6.81 -19.62 -12.23
N ASN A 130 6.20 -20.39 -11.33
CA ASN A 130 6.64 -21.77 -11.08
C ASN A 130 6.48 -22.67 -12.32
N ALA A 131 5.38 -22.52 -13.06
CA ALA A 131 5.16 -23.25 -14.32
C ALA A 131 6.18 -22.84 -15.39
N ALA A 132 6.44 -21.54 -15.55
CA ALA A 132 7.45 -21.04 -16.49
C ALA A 132 8.85 -21.55 -16.13
N ALA A 133 9.19 -21.63 -14.84
CA ALA A 133 10.45 -22.19 -14.36
C ALA A 133 10.66 -23.64 -14.84
N GLN A 134 9.59 -24.46 -14.90
CA GLN A 134 9.70 -25.84 -15.36
C GLN A 134 10.06 -25.96 -16.85
N THR A 135 9.74 -24.95 -17.66
CA THR A 135 10.13 -24.95 -19.08
C THR A 135 11.62 -24.70 -19.29
N GLY A 136 12.31 -24.10 -18.33
CA GLY A 136 13.71 -23.70 -18.42
C GLY A 136 13.97 -22.55 -19.39
N LYS A 137 12.93 -21.99 -20.04
CA LYS A 137 13.06 -20.93 -21.06
C LYS A 137 13.12 -19.56 -20.40
N LEU A 138 14.31 -18.95 -20.42
CA LEU A 138 14.59 -17.71 -19.68
C LEU A 138 13.63 -16.56 -20.06
N GLU A 139 13.22 -16.43 -21.33
CA GLU A 139 12.30 -15.35 -21.74
C GLU A 139 10.88 -15.52 -21.18
N GLU A 140 10.38 -16.75 -21.10
CA GLU A 140 9.08 -17.03 -20.46
C GLU A 140 9.17 -16.75 -18.94
N ILE A 141 10.30 -17.12 -18.34
CA ILE A 141 10.60 -16.87 -16.92
C ILE A 141 10.67 -15.37 -16.62
N LYS A 142 11.36 -14.58 -17.43
CA LYS A 142 11.46 -13.12 -17.26
C LYS A 142 10.08 -12.45 -17.25
N ALA A 143 9.20 -12.84 -18.17
CA ALA A 143 7.84 -12.32 -18.24
C ALA A 143 7.05 -12.66 -16.96
N ALA A 144 7.06 -13.92 -16.53
CA ALA A 144 6.36 -14.37 -15.33
C ALA A 144 6.93 -13.78 -14.03
N TYR A 145 8.25 -13.63 -13.93
CA TYR A 145 8.92 -12.96 -12.81
C TYR A 145 8.49 -11.49 -12.69
N SER A 146 8.45 -10.77 -13.82
CA SER A 146 8.00 -9.38 -13.87
C SER A 146 6.53 -9.25 -13.45
N GLU A 147 5.66 -10.15 -13.90
CA GLU A 147 4.24 -10.19 -13.52
C GLU A 147 4.06 -10.44 -12.01
N THR A 148 4.86 -11.36 -11.44
CA THR A 148 4.86 -11.61 -10.00
C THR A 148 5.28 -10.36 -9.22
N GLY A 149 6.35 -9.66 -9.62
CA GLY A 149 6.77 -8.40 -9.02
C GLY A 149 5.71 -7.30 -9.12
N ALA A 150 5.01 -7.22 -10.26
CA ALA A 150 3.93 -6.25 -10.47
C ALA A 150 2.73 -6.54 -9.54
N SER A 151 2.39 -7.81 -9.29
CA SER A 151 1.32 -8.16 -8.36
C SER A 151 1.65 -7.81 -6.91
N CYS A 152 2.91 -8.01 -6.48
CA CYS A 152 3.38 -7.54 -5.18
C CYS A 152 3.19 -6.03 -5.03
N LYS A 153 3.59 -5.26 -6.06
CA LYS A 153 3.46 -3.81 -6.05
C LYS A 153 2.01 -3.36 -6.00
N SER A 154 1.12 -3.96 -6.81
CA SER A 154 -0.31 -3.63 -6.85
C SER A 154 -0.97 -3.75 -5.48
N CYS A 155 -0.73 -4.87 -4.78
CA CYS A 155 -1.23 -5.08 -3.43
C CYS A 155 -0.65 -4.07 -2.43
N HIS A 156 0.66 -3.83 -2.48
CA HIS A 156 1.33 -2.88 -1.60
C HIS A 156 0.84 -1.45 -1.78
N ASP A 157 0.62 -1.01 -3.00
CA ASP A 157 0.12 0.35 -3.29
C ASP A 157 -1.27 0.60 -2.69
N THR A 158 -2.07 -0.46 -2.51
CA THR A 158 -3.45 -0.34 -2.02
C THR A 158 -3.58 -0.62 -0.53
N PHE A 159 -2.83 -1.60 -0.01
CA PHE A 159 -3.07 -2.20 1.30
C PHE A 159 -1.92 -2.04 2.29
N ARG A 160 -0.81 -1.40 1.90
CA ARG A 160 0.38 -1.25 2.74
C ARG A 160 0.75 0.23 2.90
N ALA A 161 0.94 0.68 4.14
CA ALA A 161 1.49 2.00 4.41
C ALA A 161 2.91 2.16 3.83
N PRO A 162 3.27 3.35 3.33
CA PRO A 162 4.63 3.62 2.84
C PRO A 162 5.68 3.40 3.93
N GLU A 163 6.94 3.26 3.53
CA GLU A 163 8.07 3.31 4.48
C GLU A 163 8.30 4.76 4.88
N GLU A 164 8.47 5.00 6.16
CA GLU A 164 8.89 6.27 6.72
C GLU A 164 10.40 6.44 6.56
#